data_9096a936d79c35d36c07075006eaf191
#
_entry.id   9096a936d79c35d36c07075006eaf191
#
_cell.length_a   1.000
_cell.length_b   1.000
_cell.length_c   1.000
_cell.angle_alpha   90.00
_cell.angle_beta   90.00
_cell.angle_gamma   90.00
#
_symmetry.space_group_name_H-M   'P 1'
#
loop_
_entity.id
_entity.type
_entity.pdbx_description
1 polymer ?
#
loop_
_entity_poly.entity_id
_entity_poly.type
_entity_poly.pdbx_seq_one_letter_code
_entity_poly.pdbx_strand_id
1 'polypeptide(L)'
;MDFRLSSTEEDLRKKVEEFVRDELIPLEPEFLHAPDIFEGSRWKSRAKLSRDPEIRRYIEVMEGLEKKAEAVGLWYLDVPKEYGGLDVSNVAMIAVTEELEKTSIPFELGNHVSNILYSCRGEQIDRFLLPCIRGEKTSAFGLSEPASGADPSMLQTTAMPDGDDFIINGTKMFPTFADVADFVQLFARLPGTKGREGVTCFLIDTGTPGYRVVRSIATIAGTEPCELIFEDCRVPKTQVLGDVGNGWELNQAWLGARRFQVGIRSHGMSQRVLRYVAEALRHDPKETAKFVATLGHFLAELAALRTLTYYGAWKADQKLDVRSEAANVKLFGTELIHKIIDFALEVAGPSALRKEHGVARAFRHARSRRIVEGPSEIQRHIIQRALFREGVELLELT
;
A
#
# COMPACT_ATOMS: atom_id res chain seq x y z
N MET A 1 10.83 -22.83 -11.68
CA MET A 1 10.69 -21.63 -10.85
C MET A 1 11.86 -21.56 -9.89
N ASP A 2 12.54 -20.44 -9.82
CA ASP A 2 13.64 -20.21 -8.89
C ASP A 2 13.36 -18.90 -8.13
N PHE A 3 13.17 -18.98 -6.82
CA PHE A 3 12.89 -17.84 -5.93
C PHE A 3 14.12 -17.46 -5.10
N ARG A 4 15.27 -18.03 -5.43
CA ARG A 4 16.51 -17.69 -4.72
C ARG A 4 16.91 -16.27 -5.05
N LEU A 5 17.24 -15.53 -4.03
CA LEU A 5 17.84 -14.22 -4.18
C LEU A 5 19.25 -14.37 -4.78
N SER A 6 19.66 -13.42 -5.59
CA SER A 6 21.08 -13.28 -5.95
C SER A 6 21.90 -12.98 -4.69
N SER A 7 23.21 -13.16 -4.76
CA SER A 7 24.11 -12.85 -3.62
C SER A 7 23.94 -11.41 -3.15
N THR A 8 23.82 -10.46 -4.06
CA THR A 8 23.61 -9.03 -3.74
C THR A 8 22.25 -8.77 -3.07
N GLU A 9 21.20 -9.44 -3.53
CA GLU A 9 19.86 -9.31 -2.93
C GLU A 9 19.78 -9.99 -1.55
N GLU A 10 20.49 -11.13 -1.38
CA GLU A 10 20.58 -11.77 -0.06
C GLU A 10 21.36 -10.91 0.94
N ASP A 11 22.43 -10.24 0.49
CA ASP A 11 23.16 -9.29 1.34
C ASP A 11 22.28 -8.08 1.69
N LEU A 12 21.46 -7.60 0.76
CA LEU A 12 20.48 -6.56 1.01
C LEU A 12 19.46 -7.02 2.06
N ARG A 13 18.87 -8.20 1.91
CA ARG A 13 17.93 -8.77 2.86
C ARG A 13 18.52 -8.86 4.27
N LYS A 14 19.77 -9.34 4.39
CA LYS A 14 20.47 -9.40 5.69
C LYS A 14 20.67 -8.03 6.31
N LYS A 15 21.05 -7.02 5.54
CA LYS A 15 21.16 -5.64 6.03
C LYS A 15 19.81 -5.12 6.55
N VAL A 16 18.70 -5.43 5.87
CA VAL A 16 17.36 -5.08 6.34
C VAL A 16 17.01 -5.82 7.63
N GLU A 17 17.33 -7.12 7.71
CA GLU A 17 17.13 -7.92 8.92
C GLU A 17 17.88 -7.33 10.13
N GLU A 18 19.16 -6.94 9.94
CA GLU A 18 19.97 -6.28 10.94
C GLU A 18 19.38 -4.93 11.36
N PHE A 19 18.98 -4.12 10.38
CA PHE A 19 18.35 -2.83 10.64
C PHE A 19 17.05 -2.97 11.45
N VAL A 20 16.20 -3.92 11.10
CA VAL A 20 14.96 -4.20 11.82
C VAL A 20 15.25 -4.65 13.25
N ARG A 21 16.20 -5.57 13.44
CA ARG A 21 16.57 -6.10 14.76
C ARG A 21 17.17 -5.03 15.67
N ASP A 22 18.06 -4.21 15.14
CA ASP A 22 18.91 -3.33 15.94
C ASP A 22 18.32 -1.92 16.09
N GLU A 23 17.52 -1.45 15.12
CA GLU A 23 17.01 -0.09 15.09
C GLU A 23 15.48 0.00 15.30
N LEU A 24 14.70 -0.97 14.79
CA LEU A 24 13.24 -0.87 14.84
C LEU A 24 12.64 -1.62 16.03
N ILE A 25 12.97 -2.90 16.23
CA ILE A 25 12.38 -3.71 17.31
C ILE A 25 12.57 -3.07 18.70
N PRO A 26 13.71 -2.47 19.05
CA PRO A 26 13.89 -1.82 20.35
C PRO A 26 12.93 -0.66 20.63
N LEU A 27 12.35 -0.06 19.58
CA LEU A 27 11.40 1.06 19.70
C LEU A 27 9.94 0.60 19.86
N GLU A 28 9.62 -0.68 19.66
CA GLU A 28 8.24 -1.18 19.75
C GLU A 28 7.52 -0.81 21.05
N PRO A 29 8.13 -0.93 22.25
CA PRO A 29 7.45 -0.57 23.50
C PRO A 29 7.02 0.90 23.55
N GLU A 30 7.82 1.80 22.97
CA GLU A 30 7.50 3.21 22.89
C GLU A 30 6.37 3.48 21.89
N PHE A 31 6.44 2.85 20.71
CA PHE A 31 5.46 3.04 19.63
C PHE A 31 4.09 2.38 19.88
N LEU A 32 3.96 1.50 20.87
CA LEU A 32 2.65 1.02 21.31
C LEU A 32 1.76 2.16 21.83
N HIS A 33 2.37 3.24 22.32
CA HIS A 33 1.67 4.42 22.83
C HIS A 33 1.68 5.59 21.84
N ALA A 34 2.28 5.40 20.66
CA ALA A 34 2.32 6.46 19.66
C ALA A 34 0.92 6.86 19.17
N PRO A 35 0.68 8.15 18.90
CA PRO A 35 -0.56 8.63 18.32
C PRO A 35 -0.93 7.90 17.03
N ASP A 36 -2.24 7.71 16.81
CA ASP A 36 -2.78 6.98 15.64
C ASP A 36 -2.29 7.55 14.28
N ILE A 37 -1.81 8.79 14.24
CA ILE A 37 -1.22 9.43 13.05
C ILE A 37 -0.03 8.64 12.47
N PHE A 38 0.68 7.86 13.30
CA PHE A 38 1.81 7.03 12.88
C PHE A 38 1.37 5.65 12.37
N GLU A 39 0.08 5.37 12.32
CA GLU A 39 -0.45 4.08 11.85
C GLU A 39 -0.42 3.92 10.32
N GLY A 40 0.21 4.80 9.57
CA GLY A 40 0.27 4.71 8.11
C GLY A 40 1.61 5.15 7.53
N SER A 41 1.88 4.69 6.31
CA SER A 41 3.14 4.92 5.59
C SER A 41 3.45 6.39 5.24
N ARG A 42 2.51 7.30 5.44
CA ARG A 42 2.67 8.74 5.10
C ARG A 42 2.54 9.67 6.31
N TRP A 43 2.96 9.19 7.46
CA TRP A 43 2.99 9.97 8.70
C TRP A 43 3.72 11.31 8.54
N LYS A 44 4.79 11.39 7.74
CA LYS A 44 5.58 12.61 7.49
C LYS A 44 4.74 13.79 7.06
N SER A 45 3.85 13.58 6.10
CA SER A 45 3.09 14.67 5.50
C SER A 45 2.15 15.33 6.52
N ARG A 46 1.52 14.55 7.41
CA ARG A 46 0.64 15.06 8.48
C ARG A 46 1.43 15.59 9.66
N ALA A 47 2.49 14.91 10.00
CA ALA A 47 3.33 15.25 11.12
C ALA A 47 3.99 16.62 10.93
N LYS A 48 4.38 17.00 9.71
CA LYS A 48 4.90 18.34 9.39
C LYS A 48 3.92 19.47 9.76
N LEU A 49 2.62 19.22 9.77
CA LEU A 49 1.60 20.20 10.14
C LEU A 49 1.32 20.23 11.65
N SER A 50 1.75 19.22 12.40
CA SER A 50 1.49 19.14 13.83
C SER A 50 2.42 20.07 14.63
N ARG A 51 1.78 20.82 15.56
CA ARG A 51 2.48 21.58 16.61
C ARG A 51 2.55 20.84 17.94
N ASP A 52 1.97 19.63 17.99
CA ASP A 52 1.96 18.79 19.18
C ASP A 52 3.39 18.30 19.48
N PRO A 53 3.95 18.61 20.68
CA PRO A 53 5.30 18.18 21.05
C PRO A 53 5.47 16.65 21.08
N GLU A 54 4.42 15.91 21.44
CA GLU A 54 4.46 14.45 21.47
C GLU A 54 4.59 13.90 20.05
N ILE A 55 3.79 14.38 19.10
CA ILE A 55 3.89 14.00 17.69
C ILE A 55 5.28 14.35 17.16
N ARG A 56 5.81 15.53 17.46
CA ARG A 56 7.14 15.95 16.99
C ARG A 56 8.26 15.03 17.46
N ARG A 57 8.20 14.53 18.70
CA ARG A 57 9.16 13.56 19.21
C ARG A 57 9.20 12.28 18.35
N TYR A 58 8.06 11.72 18.02
CA TYR A 58 8.00 10.53 17.15
C TYR A 58 8.50 10.84 15.73
N ILE A 59 8.26 12.05 15.20
CA ILE A 59 8.79 12.49 13.90
C ILE A 59 10.32 12.46 13.93
N GLU A 60 10.94 13.06 14.95
CA GLU A 60 12.40 13.12 15.09
C GLU A 60 13.02 11.71 15.13
N VAL A 61 12.37 10.77 15.84
CA VAL A 61 12.80 9.37 15.88
C VAL A 61 12.73 8.76 14.46
N MET A 62 11.62 8.94 13.76
CA MET A 62 11.42 8.37 12.43
C MET A 62 12.35 8.99 11.37
N GLU A 63 12.60 10.31 11.42
CA GLU A 63 13.58 10.98 10.56
C GLU A 63 15.01 10.52 10.86
N GLY A 64 15.31 10.23 12.12
CA GLY A 64 16.59 9.62 12.52
C GLY A 64 16.78 8.23 11.92
N LEU A 65 15.72 7.39 11.91
CA LEU A 65 15.74 6.07 11.29
C LEU A 65 15.94 6.13 9.78
N GLU A 66 15.30 7.09 9.10
CA GLU A 66 15.48 7.28 7.66
C GLU A 66 16.93 7.65 7.31
N LYS A 67 17.53 8.57 8.04
CA LYS A 67 18.95 8.93 7.85
C LYS A 67 19.88 7.73 8.08
N LYS A 68 19.58 6.90 9.08
CA LYS A 68 20.33 5.65 9.32
C LYS A 68 20.17 4.67 8.17
N ALA A 69 18.95 4.46 7.68
CA ALA A 69 18.68 3.56 6.55
C ALA A 69 19.39 4.04 5.27
N GLU A 70 19.36 5.35 4.98
CA GLU A 70 20.05 5.95 3.85
C GLU A 70 21.58 5.76 3.97
N ALA A 71 22.15 6.00 5.15
CA ALA A 71 23.58 5.87 5.40
C ALA A 71 24.12 4.43 5.17
N VAL A 72 23.29 3.41 5.37
CA VAL A 72 23.65 2.01 5.12
C VAL A 72 23.21 1.49 3.74
N GLY A 73 22.69 2.38 2.88
CA GLY A 73 22.29 2.07 1.51
C GLY A 73 20.95 1.34 1.39
N LEU A 74 20.07 1.47 2.39
CA LEU A 74 18.72 0.90 2.40
C LEU A 74 17.65 1.91 1.95
N TRP A 75 18.00 2.80 1.03
CA TRP A 75 17.09 3.80 0.47
C TRP A 75 17.00 3.64 -1.04
N TYR A 76 15.92 4.07 -1.66
CA TYR A 76 15.69 4.01 -3.11
C TYR A 76 15.79 2.58 -3.71
N LEU A 77 15.36 1.55 -2.96
CA LEU A 77 15.52 0.15 -3.36
C LEU A 77 14.79 -0.17 -4.67
N ASP A 78 13.55 0.30 -4.82
CA ASP A 78 12.64 0.08 -5.94
C ASP A 78 12.67 1.23 -6.98
N VAL A 79 13.48 2.24 -6.77
CA VAL A 79 13.64 3.35 -7.71
C VAL A 79 14.51 2.88 -8.88
N PRO A 80 14.11 3.13 -10.15
CA PRO A 80 14.90 2.77 -11.32
C PRO A 80 16.30 3.40 -11.33
N LYS A 81 17.27 2.69 -11.88
CA LYS A 81 18.68 3.14 -11.95
C LYS A 81 18.86 4.49 -12.64
N GLU A 82 18.05 4.79 -13.65
CA GLU A 82 18.07 6.07 -14.37
C GLU A 82 17.76 7.27 -13.47
N TYR A 83 17.06 7.04 -12.34
CA TYR A 83 16.76 8.05 -11.32
C TYR A 83 17.62 7.90 -10.06
N GLY A 84 18.70 7.12 -10.12
CA GLY A 84 19.66 6.95 -9.02
C GLY A 84 19.31 5.88 -7.99
N GLY A 85 18.32 5.04 -8.26
CA GLY A 85 17.92 3.94 -7.39
C GLY A 85 18.68 2.63 -7.61
N LEU A 86 18.36 1.62 -6.81
CA LEU A 86 18.95 0.28 -6.89
C LEU A 86 18.22 -0.63 -7.89
N ASP A 87 16.95 -0.33 -8.22
CA ASP A 87 16.14 -1.09 -9.18
C ASP A 87 16.15 -2.60 -8.88
N VAL A 88 15.95 -2.94 -7.61
CA VAL A 88 15.96 -4.34 -7.15
C VAL A 88 14.75 -5.11 -7.69
N SER A 89 14.87 -6.43 -7.81
CA SER A 89 13.80 -7.29 -8.31
C SER A 89 12.54 -7.26 -7.41
N ASN A 90 11.38 -7.62 -7.98
CA ASN A 90 10.16 -7.76 -7.18
C ASN A 90 10.31 -8.83 -6.10
N VAL A 91 11.03 -9.93 -6.39
CA VAL A 91 11.32 -10.98 -5.41
C VAL A 91 12.13 -10.41 -4.25
N ALA A 92 13.14 -9.58 -4.51
CA ALA A 92 13.93 -8.92 -3.47
C ALA A 92 13.08 -7.93 -2.66
N MET A 93 12.20 -7.14 -3.29
CA MET A 93 11.29 -6.24 -2.59
C MET A 93 10.29 -6.97 -1.68
N ILE A 94 9.83 -8.17 -2.08
CA ILE A 94 9.02 -9.02 -1.20
C ILE A 94 9.83 -9.47 0.01
N ALA A 95 11.07 -9.92 -0.17
CA ALA A 95 11.95 -10.33 0.92
C ALA A 95 12.25 -9.18 1.89
N VAL A 96 12.53 -7.98 1.37
CA VAL A 96 12.72 -6.75 2.17
C VAL A 96 11.46 -6.41 2.97
N THR A 97 10.29 -6.44 2.32
CA THR A 97 9.02 -6.15 2.99
C THR A 97 8.71 -7.19 4.07
N GLU A 98 9.01 -8.46 3.82
CA GLU A 98 8.86 -9.54 4.81
C GLU A 98 9.70 -9.29 6.07
N GLU A 99 10.95 -8.80 5.91
CA GLU A 99 11.80 -8.43 7.03
C GLU A 99 11.23 -7.22 7.81
N LEU A 100 10.83 -6.16 7.10
CA LEU A 100 10.24 -4.96 7.72
C LEU A 100 8.97 -5.26 8.51
N GLU A 101 8.15 -6.17 8.03
CA GLU A 101 6.90 -6.53 8.69
C GLU A 101 7.09 -7.40 9.94
N LYS A 102 8.33 -7.76 10.31
CA LYS A 102 8.64 -8.42 11.59
C LYS A 102 8.48 -7.50 12.80
N THR A 103 8.43 -6.19 12.59
CA THR A 103 8.16 -5.17 13.61
C THR A 103 6.80 -4.50 13.45
N SER A 104 6.30 -3.90 14.53
CA SER A 104 5.07 -3.08 14.53
C SER A 104 5.36 -1.61 14.23
N ILE A 105 6.62 -1.21 14.12
CA ILE A 105 7.00 0.16 13.78
C ILE A 105 6.58 0.47 12.34
N PRO A 106 5.83 1.56 12.07
CA PRO A 106 5.35 1.90 10.74
C PRO A 106 6.46 2.54 9.88
N PHE A 107 7.57 1.81 9.73
CA PHE A 107 8.73 2.24 8.97
C PHE A 107 8.75 1.62 7.57
N GLU A 108 9.12 2.42 6.59
CA GLU A 108 9.25 2.00 5.20
C GLU A 108 10.62 2.42 4.67
N LEU A 109 11.28 1.57 3.93
CA LEU A 109 12.57 1.86 3.30
C LEU A 109 12.34 2.64 2.00
N GLY A 110 12.65 3.91 2.03
CA GLY A 110 12.46 4.84 0.92
C GLY A 110 11.11 5.54 0.92
N ASN A 111 11.01 6.54 0.07
CA ASN A 111 9.74 7.19 -0.20
C ASN A 111 9.04 6.38 -1.28
N HIS A 112 7.92 5.74 -0.95
CA HIS A 112 7.12 5.00 -1.92
C HIS A 112 6.55 5.95 -2.96
N VAL A 113 7.29 6.13 -4.03
CA VAL A 113 6.82 6.82 -5.21
C VAL A 113 5.71 6.00 -5.85
N SER A 114 4.59 6.63 -6.18
CA SER A 114 3.57 5.96 -6.96
C SER A 114 4.18 5.49 -8.28
N ASN A 115 4.16 4.19 -8.55
CA ASN A 115 4.82 3.60 -9.72
C ASN A 115 4.36 4.20 -11.06
N ILE A 116 3.15 4.76 -11.12
CA ILE A 116 2.66 5.42 -12.34
C ILE A 116 3.35 6.77 -12.61
N LEU A 117 3.98 7.39 -11.60
CA LEU A 117 4.76 8.62 -11.81
C LEU A 117 6.00 8.39 -12.69
N TYR A 118 6.47 7.16 -12.84
CA TYR A 118 7.51 6.83 -13.83
C TYR A 118 7.03 6.98 -15.29
N SER A 119 5.73 7.27 -15.50
CA SER A 119 5.19 7.71 -16.81
C SER A 119 5.28 9.22 -17.03
N CYS A 120 5.88 9.99 -16.12
CA CYS A 120 6.17 11.41 -16.29
C CYS A 120 7.08 11.64 -17.49
N ARG A 121 6.82 12.75 -18.23
CA ARG A 121 7.60 13.14 -19.41
C ARG A 121 7.94 14.63 -19.36
N GLY A 122 9.10 15.01 -19.95
CA GLY A 122 9.52 16.40 -20.02
C GLY A 122 9.55 17.07 -18.63
N GLU A 123 8.96 18.25 -18.52
CA GLU A 123 8.93 19.03 -17.28
C GLU A 123 8.24 18.34 -16.11
N GLN A 124 7.39 17.32 -16.36
CA GLN A 124 6.75 16.55 -15.29
C GLN A 124 7.77 15.79 -14.44
N ILE A 125 8.91 15.37 -15.03
CA ILE A 125 9.97 14.66 -14.32
C ILE A 125 10.52 15.54 -13.20
N ASP A 126 10.91 16.75 -13.52
CA ASP A 126 11.49 17.70 -12.56
C ASP A 126 10.45 18.25 -11.57
N ARG A 127 9.20 18.40 -12.00
CA ARG A 127 8.14 19.00 -11.21
C ARG A 127 7.48 18.04 -10.23
N PHE A 128 7.29 16.76 -10.61
CA PHE A 128 6.52 15.79 -9.86
C PHE A 128 7.32 14.55 -9.47
N LEU A 129 8.04 13.89 -10.43
CA LEU A 129 8.70 12.62 -10.17
C LEU A 129 9.92 12.76 -9.26
N LEU A 130 10.91 13.54 -9.65
CA LEU A 130 12.16 13.69 -8.88
C LEU A 130 11.93 14.24 -7.47
N PRO A 131 11.06 15.25 -7.25
CA PRO A 131 10.73 15.68 -5.89
C PRO A 131 10.06 14.59 -5.04
N CYS A 132 9.23 13.72 -5.66
CA CYS A 132 8.66 12.57 -4.95
C CYS A 132 9.74 11.55 -4.58
N ILE A 133 10.67 11.24 -5.49
CA ILE A 133 11.80 10.33 -5.21
C ILE A 133 12.64 10.86 -4.04
N ARG A 134 12.93 12.17 -4.00
CA ARG A 134 13.70 12.80 -2.92
C ARG A 134 12.88 13.03 -1.63
N GLY A 135 11.58 12.72 -1.64
CA GLY A 135 10.69 12.96 -0.48
C GLY A 135 10.39 14.43 -0.20
N GLU A 136 10.65 15.31 -1.17
CA GLU A 136 10.36 16.74 -1.12
C GLU A 136 8.88 17.02 -1.36
N LYS A 137 8.22 16.17 -2.19
CA LYS A 137 6.79 16.22 -2.49
C LYS A 137 6.10 14.89 -2.21
N THR A 138 4.83 14.98 -1.88
CA THR A 138 3.93 13.84 -1.72
C THR A 138 2.72 13.99 -2.63
N SER A 139 2.13 12.87 -3.05
CA SER A 139 0.94 12.84 -3.90
C SER A 139 -0.18 12.03 -3.28
N ALA A 140 -1.42 12.41 -3.54
CA ALA A 140 -2.59 11.60 -3.27
C ALA A 140 -3.10 10.93 -4.55
N PHE A 141 -3.83 9.80 -4.39
CA PHE A 141 -4.39 9.04 -5.51
C PHE A 141 -5.90 9.21 -5.57
N GLY A 142 -6.40 9.94 -6.55
CA GLY A 142 -7.80 10.36 -6.68
C GLY A 142 -8.56 9.53 -7.72
N LEU A 143 -8.99 8.31 -7.35
CA LEU A 143 -9.75 7.41 -8.24
C LEU A 143 -11.21 7.27 -7.82
N SER A 144 -11.44 6.82 -6.57
CA SER A 144 -12.78 6.48 -6.07
C SER A 144 -13.70 7.69 -5.98
N GLU A 145 -15.01 7.47 -6.17
CA GLU A 145 -16.06 8.48 -6.11
C GLU A 145 -17.22 8.01 -5.24
N PRO A 146 -18.13 8.90 -4.81
CA PRO A 146 -19.29 8.49 -4.01
C PRO A 146 -20.13 7.38 -4.65
N ALA A 147 -20.27 7.39 -5.98
CA ALA A 147 -21.03 6.39 -6.75
C ALA A 147 -20.15 5.31 -7.40
N SER A 148 -18.82 5.39 -7.29
CA SER A 148 -17.86 4.49 -7.98
C SER A 148 -16.68 4.14 -7.07
N GLY A 149 -16.90 3.23 -6.13
CA GLY A 149 -15.85 2.73 -5.23
C GLY A 149 -15.16 1.48 -5.76
N ALA A 150 -15.88 0.37 -5.85
CA ALA A 150 -15.34 -0.94 -6.22
C ALA A 150 -15.09 -1.09 -7.73
N ASP A 151 -15.89 -0.45 -8.56
CA ASP A 151 -15.77 -0.48 -10.02
C ASP A 151 -15.40 0.90 -10.59
N PRO A 152 -14.11 1.16 -10.87
CA PRO A 152 -13.68 2.43 -11.43
C PRO A 152 -14.13 2.65 -12.88
N SER A 153 -14.72 1.66 -13.55
CA SER A 153 -15.31 1.84 -14.87
C SER A 153 -16.60 2.71 -14.82
N MET A 154 -17.16 2.92 -13.63
CA MET A 154 -18.32 3.77 -13.37
C MET A 154 -17.98 5.22 -13.02
N LEU A 155 -16.73 5.61 -13.14
CA LEU A 155 -16.19 6.95 -12.83
C LEU A 155 -16.99 8.05 -13.54
N GLN A 156 -17.39 9.08 -12.79
CA GLN A 156 -18.26 10.19 -13.24
C GLN A 156 -17.55 11.54 -13.33
N THR A 157 -16.41 11.72 -12.64
CA THR A 157 -15.59 12.93 -12.79
C THR A 157 -15.21 13.13 -14.23
N THR A 158 -15.51 14.30 -14.80
CA THR A 158 -15.28 14.61 -16.21
C THR A 158 -14.07 15.51 -16.42
N ALA A 159 -13.41 15.36 -17.57
CA ALA A 159 -12.38 16.25 -18.06
C ALA A 159 -12.75 16.72 -19.48
N MET A 160 -13.35 17.91 -19.59
CA MET A 160 -13.77 18.51 -20.85
C MET A 160 -12.57 19.22 -21.52
N PRO A 161 -12.17 18.83 -22.73
CA PRO A 161 -11.15 19.56 -23.48
C PRO A 161 -11.55 21.02 -23.75
N ASP A 162 -10.63 21.96 -23.50
CA ASP A 162 -10.82 23.39 -23.79
C ASP A 162 -9.50 24.01 -24.28
N GLY A 163 -9.28 23.98 -25.58
CA GLY A 163 -8.03 24.42 -26.20
C GLY A 163 -6.85 23.55 -25.78
N ASP A 164 -5.84 24.16 -25.14
CA ASP A 164 -4.68 23.48 -24.58
C ASP A 164 -4.84 23.05 -23.12
N ASP A 165 -6.07 23.13 -22.60
CA ASP A 165 -6.41 22.77 -21.24
C ASP A 165 -7.49 21.69 -21.21
N PHE A 166 -7.79 21.25 -19.99
CA PHE A 166 -8.99 20.52 -19.62
C PHE A 166 -9.73 21.22 -18.49
N ILE A 167 -11.04 21.25 -18.55
CA ILE A 167 -11.91 21.70 -17.44
C ILE A 167 -12.41 20.46 -16.72
N ILE A 168 -12.04 20.32 -15.47
CA ILE A 168 -12.36 19.15 -14.65
C ILE A 168 -13.47 19.48 -13.66
N ASN A 169 -14.50 18.62 -13.64
CA ASN A 169 -15.62 18.69 -12.73
C ASN A 169 -15.92 17.33 -12.11
N GLY A 170 -16.10 17.28 -10.79
CA GLY A 170 -16.43 16.05 -10.09
C GLY A 170 -16.01 16.00 -8.63
N THR A 171 -16.22 14.84 -8.02
CA THR A 171 -15.92 14.58 -6.60
C THR A 171 -15.12 13.29 -6.45
N LYS A 172 -14.10 13.30 -5.60
CA LYS A 172 -13.35 12.09 -5.24
C LYS A 172 -13.52 11.77 -3.76
N MET A 173 -13.67 10.49 -3.47
CA MET A 173 -13.76 9.96 -2.12
C MET A 173 -12.56 9.08 -1.80
N PHE A 174 -12.07 9.24 -0.58
CA PHE A 174 -11.02 8.42 0.02
C PHE A 174 -9.58 8.54 -0.56
N PRO A 175 -9.18 9.60 -1.29
CA PRO A 175 -7.75 9.85 -1.48
C PRO A 175 -7.08 10.05 -0.13
N THR A 176 -6.20 9.11 0.24
CA THR A 176 -5.52 9.16 1.54
C THR A 176 -4.50 10.29 1.54
N PHE A 177 -4.48 11.09 2.62
CA PHE A 177 -3.57 12.23 2.83
C PHE A 177 -3.64 13.34 1.77
N ALA A 178 -4.77 13.51 1.07
CA ALA A 178 -4.91 14.60 0.10
C ALA A 178 -4.94 15.99 0.76
N ASP A 179 -5.21 16.08 2.05
CA ASP A 179 -5.16 17.29 2.88
C ASP A 179 -3.75 17.85 3.10
N VAL A 180 -2.72 17.01 2.89
CA VAL A 180 -1.31 17.34 3.09
C VAL A 180 -0.44 17.04 1.87
N ALA A 181 -1.02 16.52 0.79
CA ALA A 181 -0.32 16.24 -0.45
C ALA A 181 -0.02 17.52 -1.23
N ASP A 182 1.10 17.55 -1.94
CA ASP A 182 1.49 18.65 -2.81
C ASP A 182 0.71 18.65 -4.13
N PHE A 183 0.28 17.46 -4.58
CA PHE A 183 -0.57 17.29 -5.76
C PHE A 183 -1.41 16.00 -5.67
N VAL A 184 -2.40 15.91 -6.55
CA VAL A 184 -3.24 14.69 -6.70
C VAL A 184 -3.04 14.07 -8.09
N GLN A 185 -2.91 12.74 -8.13
CA GLN A 185 -3.00 11.93 -9.34
C GLN A 185 -4.50 11.66 -9.56
N LEU A 186 -5.14 12.50 -10.32
CA LEU A 186 -6.58 12.48 -10.53
C LEU A 186 -6.97 11.68 -11.77
N PHE A 187 -7.90 10.76 -11.64
CA PHE A 187 -8.51 10.04 -12.77
C PHE A 187 -9.86 10.66 -13.11
N ALA A 188 -9.99 11.13 -14.35
CA ALA A 188 -11.21 11.72 -14.88
C ALA A 188 -11.52 11.15 -16.27
N ARG A 189 -12.76 11.27 -16.71
CA ARG A 189 -13.29 10.72 -17.95
C ARG A 189 -13.46 11.79 -19.02
N LEU A 190 -13.07 11.48 -20.24
CA LEU A 190 -13.38 12.32 -21.39
C LEU A 190 -14.87 12.24 -21.75
N PRO A 191 -15.46 13.35 -22.25
CA PRO A 191 -16.88 13.36 -22.67
C PRO A 191 -17.18 12.34 -23.76
N GLY A 192 -18.39 11.76 -23.71
CA GLY A 192 -18.86 10.80 -24.72
C GLY A 192 -18.27 9.39 -24.60
N THR A 193 -17.34 9.14 -23.67
CA THR A 193 -16.75 7.81 -23.44
C THR A 193 -17.43 7.06 -22.32
N LYS A 194 -17.28 5.73 -22.27
CA LYS A 194 -17.88 4.84 -21.26
C LYS A 194 -16.92 3.75 -20.80
N GLY A 195 -17.17 3.19 -19.62
CA GLY A 195 -16.44 2.04 -19.10
C GLY A 195 -14.97 2.37 -18.88
N ARG A 196 -14.06 1.78 -19.62
CA ARG A 196 -12.61 1.99 -19.52
C ARG A 196 -12.11 3.09 -20.45
N GLU A 197 -12.89 3.42 -21.46
CA GLU A 197 -12.50 4.38 -22.48
C GLU A 197 -12.44 5.80 -21.91
N GLY A 198 -11.50 6.59 -22.43
CA GLY A 198 -11.35 8.01 -22.14
C GLY A 198 -10.95 8.33 -20.68
N VAL A 199 -10.69 7.32 -19.84
CA VAL A 199 -10.12 7.56 -18.52
C VAL A 199 -8.72 8.12 -18.71
N THR A 200 -8.47 9.30 -18.12
CA THR A 200 -7.20 10.04 -18.22
C THR A 200 -6.70 10.35 -16.81
N CYS A 201 -5.40 10.28 -16.62
CA CYS A 201 -4.77 10.65 -15.34
C CYS A 201 -4.15 12.05 -15.44
N PHE A 202 -4.43 12.90 -14.46
CA PHE A 202 -3.93 14.27 -14.39
C PHE A 202 -3.12 14.47 -13.12
N LEU A 203 -2.01 15.23 -13.20
CA LEU A 203 -1.24 15.69 -12.05
C LEU A 203 -1.68 17.11 -11.69
N ILE A 204 -2.47 17.25 -10.63
CA ILE A 204 -3.08 18.52 -10.24
C ILE A 204 -2.46 19.01 -8.94
N ASP A 205 -1.76 20.14 -8.97
CA ASP A 205 -1.15 20.74 -7.78
C ASP A 205 -2.22 21.18 -6.78
N THR A 206 -1.93 21.01 -5.50
CA THR A 206 -2.72 21.58 -4.42
C THR A 206 -2.74 23.12 -4.55
N GLY A 207 -3.93 23.71 -4.45
CA GLY A 207 -4.11 25.15 -4.66
C GLY A 207 -4.46 25.54 -6.10
N THR A 208 -4.57 24.60 -7.05
CA THR A 208 -5.14 24.88 -8.38
C THR A 208 -6.58 25.41 -8.20
N PRO A 209 -6.94 26.56 -8.83
CA PRO A 209 -8.30 27.09 -8.74
C PRO A 209 -9.33 26.05 -9.16
N GLY A 210 -10.42 25.92 -8.38
CA GLY A 210 -11.45 24.92 -8.59
C GLY A 210 -11.17 23.56 -7.94
N TYR A 211 -9.96 23.29 -7.44
CA TYR A 211 -9.65 22.11 -6.62
C TYR A 211 -9.65 22.46 -5.13
N ARG A 212 -10.36 21.70 -4.32
CA ARG A 212 -10.34 21.83 -2.85
C ARG A 212 -10.53 20.49 -2.14
N VAL A 213 -9.92 20.38 -0.98
CA VAL A 213 -10.19 19.33 0.01
C VAL A 213 -11.41 19.78 0.84
N VAL A 214 -12.46 18.97 0.85
CA VAL A 214 -13.70 19.29 1.60
C VAL A 214 -13.54 18.94 3.07
N ARG A 215 -13.03 17.74 3.34
CA ARG A 215 -12.82 17.23 4.71
C ARG A 215 -11.90 16.02 4.70
N SER A 216 -11.29 15.76 5.84
CA SER A 216 -10.70 14.47 6.20
C SER A 216 -11.75 13.58 6.86
N ILE A 217 -11.66 12.27 6.66
CA ILE A 217 -12.64 11.28 7.13
C ILE A 217 -11.93 10.35 8.11
N ALA A 218 -12.21 10.49 9.41
CA ALA A 218 -11.65 9.61 10.42
C ALA A 218 -12.09 8.15 10.20
N THR A 219 -11.14 7.23 10.25
CA THR A 219 -11.40 5.80 10.09
C THR A 219 -10.96 4.98 11.30
N ILE A 220 -11.46 3.75 11.40
CA ILE A 220 -11.06 2.81 12.45
C ILE A 220 -9.56 2.46 12.41
N ALA A 221 -8.93 2.60 11.24
CA ALA A 221 -7.51 2.25 11.03
C ALA A 221 -6.54 3.42 11.32
N GLY A 222 -7.03 4.53 11.85
CA GLY A 222 -6.22 5.73 12.11
C GLY A 222 -5.82 6.52 10.85
N THR A 223 -6.05 5.98 9.66
CA THR A 223 -5.89 6.74 8.42
C THR A 223 -7.08 7.69 8.23
N GLU A 224 -6.82 8.86 7.65
CA GLU A 224 -7.87 9.85 7.36
C GLU A 224 -7.86 10.18 5.88
N PRO A 225 -8.52 9.36 5.04
CA PRO A 225 -8.73 9.70 3.65
C PRO A 225 -9.65 10.92 3.52
N CYS A 226 -9.57 11.61 2.39
CA CYS A 226 -10.24 12.88 2.17
C CYS A 226 -11.40 12.78 1.19
N GLU A 227 -12.23 13.79 1.22
CA GLU A 227 -13.18 14.11 0.16
C GLU A 227 -12.66 15.31 -0.63
N LEU A 228 -12.58 15.18 -1.96
CA LEU A 228 -12.11 16.22 -2.87
C LEU A 228 -13.22 16.65 -3.81
N ILE A 229 -13.25 17.95 -4.12
CA ILE A 229 -14.14 18.52 -5.13
C ILE A 229 -13.32 19.26 -6.18
N PHE A 230 -13.76 19.14 -7.43
CA PHE A 230 -13.27 19.84 -8.61
C PHE A 230 -14.46 20.57 -9.25
N GLU A 231 -14.39 21.91 -9.31
CA GLU A 231 -15.42 22.80 -9.86
C GLU A 231 -14.75 23.73 -10.85
N ASP A 232 -15.02 23.52 -12.14
CA ASP A 232 -14.37 24.23 -13.26
C ASP A 232 -12.84 24.32 -13.12
N CYS A 233 -12.24 23.24 -12.61
CA CYS A 233 -10.82 23.17 -12.36
C CYS A 233 -10.06 23.08 -13.68
N ARG A 234 -9.37 24.15 -14.06
CA ARG A 234 -8.61 24.23 -15.31
C ARG A 234 -7.23 23.64 -15.14
N VAL A 235 -6.90 22.65 -15.97
CA VAL A 235 -5.65 21.90 -15.93
C VAL A 235 -5.02 21.83 -17.31
N PRO A 236 -3.78 22.29 -17.49
CA PRO A 236 -3.07 22.22 -18.78
C PRO A 236 -2.85 20.80 -19.28
N LYS A 237 -2.89 20.58 -20.59
CA LYS A 237 -2.56 19.29 -21.24
C LYS A 237 -1.17 18.76 -20.83
N THR A 238 -0.23 19.65 -20.53
CA THR A 238 1.10 19.30 -20.03
C THR A 238 1.09 18.60 -18.67
N GLN A 239 -0.04 18.60 -17.96
CA GLN A 239 -0.24 17.87 -16.70
C GLN A 239 -0.96 16.53 -16.86
N VAL A 240 -1.23 16.08 -18.07
CA VAL A 240 -1.70 14.71 -18.32
C VAL A 240 -0.54 13.73 -18.09
N LEU A 241 -0.72 12.78 -17.20
CA LEU A 241 0.24 11.71 -16.96
C LEU A 241 0.08 10.61 -18.01
N GLY A 242 1.16 10.30 -18.72
CA GLY A 242 1.09 9.40 -19.87
C GLY A 242 0.36 10.02 -21.05
N ASP A 243 -0.52 9.26 -21.69
CA ASP A 243 -1.30 9.70 -22.84
C ASP A 243 -2.78 9.94 -22.47
N VAL A 244 -3.43 10.87 -23.17
CA VAL A 244 -4.87 11.12 -23.01
C VAL A 244 -5.65 9.84 -23.32
N GLY A 245 -6.53 9.43 -22.41
CA GLY A 245 -7.31 8.19 -22.53
C GLY A 245 -6.62 6.93 -21.99
N ASN A 246 -5.35 7.00 -21.58
CA ASN A 246 -4.57 5.84 -21.07
C ASN A 246 -4.56 5.72 -19.53
N GLY A 247 -5.41 6.46 -18.85
CA GLY A 247 -5.47 6.41 -17.36
C GLY A 247 -5.93 5.07 -16.81
N TRP A 248 -6.68 4.28 -17.61
CA TRP A 248 -7.09 2.94 -17.17
C TRP A 248 -5.90 2.01 -16.97
N GLU A 249 -4.96 1.99 -17.91
CA GLU A 249 -3.74 1.17 -17.86
C GLU A 249 -2.84 1.59 -16.70
N LEU A 250 -2.67 2.90 -16.49
CA LEU A 250 -1.94 3.44 -15.34
C LEU A 250 -2.57 2.98 -14.02
N ASN A 251 -3.90 3.08 -13.89
CA ASN A 251 -4.61 2.58 -12.72
C ASN A 251 -4.40 1.08 -12.49
N GLN A 252 -4.41 0.25 -13.54
CA GLN A 252 -4.18 -1.19 -13.40
C GLN A 252 -2.74 -1.51 -12.98
N ALA A 253 -1.76 -0.79 -13.51
CA ALA A 253 -0.35 -0.92 -13.11
C ALA A 253 -0.15 -0.59 -11.62
N TRP A 254 -0.77 0.50 -11.14
CA TRP A 254 -0.74 0.88 -9.74
C TRP A 254 -1.39 -0.16 -8.83
N LEU A 255 -2.62 -0.60 -9.17
CA LEU A 255 -3.36 -1.58 -8.38
C LEU A 255 -2.64 -2.94 -8.32
N GLY A 256 -1.99 -3.37 -9.42
CA GLY A 256 -1.23 -4.62 -9.45
C GLY A 256 -0.14 -4.65 -8.41
N ALA A 257 0.73 -3.65 -8.39
CA ALA A 257 1.82 -3.53 -7.43
C ALA A 257 1.30 -3.45 -5.98
N ARG A 258 0.28 -2.63 -5.73
CA ARG A 258 -0.31 -2.45 -4.39
C ARG A 258 -0.92 -3.73 -3.82
N ARG A 259 -1.54 -4.57 -4.63
CA ARG A 259 -2.12 -5.84 -4.19
C ARG A 259 -1.08 -6.80 -3.62
N PHE A 260 0.10 -6.92 -4.26
CA PHE A 260 1.21 -7.71 -3.71
C PHE A 260 1.67 -7.14 -2.36
N GLN A 261 1.84 -5.82 -2.26
CA GLN A 261 2.22 -5.18 -1.00
C GLN A 261 1.21 -5.43 0.12
N VAL A 262 -0.10 -5.32 -0.15
CA VAL A 262 -1.15 -5.62 0.84
C VAL A 262 -1.07 -7.08 1.28
N GLY A 263 -0.79 -8.00 0.37
CA GLY A 263 -0.65 -9.42 0.68
C GLY A 263 0.52 -9.73 1.60
N ILE A 264 1.74 -9.29 1.24
CA ILE A 264 2.94 -9.56 2.05
C ILE A 264 2.89 -8.84 3.41
N ARG A 265 2.35 -7.64 3.47
CA ARG A 265 2.11 -6.94 4.74
C ARG A 265 1.08 -7.66 5.62
N SER A 266 0.07 -8.30 5.02
CA SER A 266 -0.87 -9.13 5.77
C SER A 266 -0.21 -10.41 6.29
N HIS A 267 0.71 -11.01 5.54
CA HIS A 267 1.54 -12.13 5.98
C HIS A 267 2.38 -11.75 7.20
N GLY A 268 3.16 -10.67 7.12
CA GLY A 268 4.02 -10.25 8.22
C GLY A 268 3.23 -9.88 9.49
N MET A 269 2.12 -9.14 9.34
CA MET A 269 1.23 -8.86 10.48
C MET A 269 0.68 -10.17 11.09
N SER A 270 0.33 -11.16 10.27
CA SER A 270 -0.10 -12.47 10.75
C SER A 270 0.97 -13.17 11.57
N GLN A 271 2.22 -13.12 11.12
CA GLN A 271 3.35 -13.68 11.87
C GLN A 271 3.54 -13.00 13.23
N ARG A 272 3.43 -11.66 13.31
CA ARG A 272 3.51 -10.94 14.59
C ARG A 272 2.40 -11.34 15.55
N VAL A 273 1.17 -11.41 15.05
CA VAL A 273 0.01 -11.80 15.87
C VAL A 273 0.14 -13.24 16.36
N LEU A 274 0.58 -14.18 15.50
CA LEU A 274 0.80 -15.57 15.93
C LEU A 274 1.99 -15.70 16.89
N ARG A 275 3.01 -14.88 16.79
CA ARG A 275 4.11 -14.84 17.76
C ARG A 275 3.56 -14.44 19.14
N TYR A 276 2.73 -13.40 19.20
CA TYR A 276 2.06 -13.00 20.43
C TYR A 276 1.24 -14.15 21.02
N VAL A 277 0.46 -14.87 20.18
CA VAL A 277 -0.32 -16.04 20.62
C VAL A 277 0.60 -17.14 21.17
N ALA A 278 1.69 -17.45 20.46
CA ALA A 278 2.62 -18.49 20.90
C ALA A 278 3.28 -18.14 22.24
N GLU A 279 3.61 -16.88 22.48
CA GLU A 279 4.16 -16.41 23.75
C GLU A 279 3.13 -16.50 24.86
N ALA A 280 1.88 -16.11 24.62
CA ALA A 280 0.79 -16.22 25.61
C ALA A 280 0.53 -17.68 26.04
N LEU A 281 0.63 -18.60 25.08
CA LEU A 281 0.38 -20.03 25.34
C LEU A 281 1.58 -20.78 25.91
N ARG A 282 2.81 -20.29 25.75
CA ARG A 282 4.06 -21.00 26.11
C ARG A 282 4.09 -21.54 27.52
N HIS A 283 3.46 -20.86 28.46
CA HIS A 283 3.54 -21.16 29.89
C HIS A 283 2.35 -21.98 30.40
N ASP A 284 1.38 -22.30 29.55
CA ASP A 284 0.23 -23.16 29.89
C ASP A 284 0.09 -24.32 28.91
N PRO A 285 0.65 -25.50 29.22
CA PRO A 285 0.56 -26.66 28.35
C PRO A 285 -0.88 -27.13 28.10
N LYS A 286 -1.82 -26.90 29.03
CA LYS A 286 -3.23 -27.29 28.87
C LYS A 286 -3.93 -26.38 27.87
N GLU A 287 -3.72 -25.09 27.96
CA GLU A 287 -4.24 -24.12 26.98
C GLU A 287 -3.58 -24.34 25.61
N THR A 288 -2.26 -24.56 25.57
CA THR A 288 -1.55 -24.89 24.32
C THR A 288 -2.17 -26.09 23.63
N ALA A 289 -2.49 -27.17 24.37
CA ALA A 289 -3.07 -28.38 23.79
C ALA A 289 -4.43 -28.13 23.11
N LYS A 290 -5.20 -27.14 23.57
CA LYS A 290 -6.50 -26.81 22.97
C LYS A 290 -6.32 -26.19 21.55
N PHE A 291 -5.26 -25.45 21.33
CA PHE A 291 -5.07 -24.62 20.14
C PHE A 291 -4.03 -25.13 19.14
N VAL A 292 -3.33 -26.24 19.45
CA VAL A 292 -2.26 -26.82 18.62
C VAL A 292 -2.70 -27.05 17.16
N ALA A 293 -3.89 -27.61 16.96
CA ALA A 293 -4.39 -27.91 15.61
C ALA A 293 -4.67 -26.60 14.83
N THR A 294 -5.26 -25.60 15.48
CA THR A 294 -5.55 -24.30 14.88
C THR A 294 -4.27 -23.54 14.52
N LEU A 295 -3.26 -23.57 15.41
CA LEU A 295 -1.95 -22.98 15.13
C LEU A 295 -1.28 -23.67 13.93
N GLY A 296 -1.28 -25.01 13.89
CA GLY A 296 -0.73 -25.76 12.76
C GLY A 296 -1.41 -25.42 11.43
N HIS A 297 -2.73 -25.25 11.46
CA HIS A 297 -3.49 -24.84 10.29
C HIS A 297 -3.08 -23.43 9.81
N PHE A 298 -3.02 -22.45 10.69
CA PHE A 298 -2.58 -21.08 10.31
C PHE A 298 -1.13 -21.02 9.81
N LEU A 299 -0.24 -21.80 10.39
CA LEU A 299 1.15 -21.88 9.90
C LEU A 299 1.22 -22.45 8.48
N ALA A 300 0.40 -23.47 8.17
CA ALA A 300 0.31 -24.02 6.83
C ALA A 300 -0.27 -23.01 5.83
N GLU A 301 -1.35 -22.29 6.19
CA GLU A 301 -1.92 -21.23 5.34
C GLU A 301 -0.93 -20.08 5.12
N LEU A 302 -0.13 -19.69 6.13
CA LEU A 302 0.90 -18.68 6.00
C LEU A 302 2.04 -19.11 5.06
N ALA A 303 2.47 -20.36 5.15
CA ALA A 303 3.48 -20.90 4.24
C ALA A 303 2.98 -20.88 2.79
N ALA A 304 1.71 -21.25 2.57
CA ALA A 304 1.07 -21.19 1.25
C ALA A 304 0.98 -19.74 0.72
N LEU A 305 0.54 -18.79 1.56
CA LEU A 305 0.48 -17.36 1.19
C LEU A 305 1.85 -16.81 0.82
N ARG A 306 2.89 -17.16 1.61
CA ARG A 306 4.27 -16.75 1.33
C ARG A 306 4.73 -17.27 -0.03
N THR A 307 4.55 -18.56 -0.29
CA THR A 307 4.92 -19.19 -1.56
C THR A 307 4.20 -18.53 -2.75
N LEU A 308 2.90 -18.30 -2.64
CA LEU A 308 2.09 -17.64 -3.66
C LEU A 308 2.59 -16.20 -3.94
N THR A 309 2.99 -15.48 -2.89
CA THR A 309 3.50 -14.11 -3.03
C THR A 309 4.83 -14.09 -3.78
N TYR A 310 5.78 -14.97 -3.43
CA TYR A 310 7.07 -15.10 -4.13
C TYR A 310 6.89 -15.55 -5.57
N TYR A 311 5.96 -16.48 -5.83
CA TYR A 311 5.62 -16.90 -7.18
C TYR A 311 5.14 -15.75 -8.05
N GLY A 312 4.20 -14.94 -7.54
CA GLY A 312 3.69 -13.78 -8.26
C GLY A 312 4.76 -12.73 -8.51
N ALA A 313 5.64 -12.47 -7.53
CA ALA A 313 6.77 -11.55 -7.69
C ALA A 313 7.76 -12.04 -8.75
N TRP A 314 8.10 -13.34 -8.72
CA TRP A 314 8.95 -13.95 -9.75
C TRP A 314 8.34 -13.83 -11.15
N LYS A 315 7.04 -14.09 -11.33
CA LYS A 315 6.35 -13.85 -12.62
C LYS A 315 6.46 -12.40 -13.07
N ALA A 316 6.30 -11.45 -12.14
CA ALA A 316 6.44 -10.02 -12.44
C ALA A 316 7.86 -9.67 -12.93
N ASP A 317 8.90 -10.26 -12.34
CA ASP A 317 10.30 -10.11 -12.79
C ASP A 317 10.52 -10.67 -14.21
N GLN A 318 9.77 -11.73 -14.57
CA GLN A 318 9.76 -12.27 -15.93
C GLN A 318 8.89 -11.45 -16.91
N LYS A 319 8.33 -10.30 -16.48
CA LYS A 319 7.43 -9.45 -17.27
C LYS A 319 6.16 -10.18 -17.76
N LEU A 320 5.73 -11.21 -17.04
CA LEU A 320 4.49 -11.95 -17.30
C LEU A 320 3.27 -11.22 -16.71
N ASP A 321 2.08 -11.53 -17.21
CA ASP A 321 0.82 -11.04 -16.60
C ASP A 321 0.65 -11.66 -15.20
N VAL A 322 0.47 -10.81 -14.20
CA VAL A 322 0.36 -11.20 -12.78
C VAL A 322 -0.95 -10.74 -12.14
N ARG A 323 -1.95 -10.36 -12.94
CA ARG A 323 -3.22 -9.83 -12.42
C ARG A 323 -3.96 -10.84 -11.56
N SER A 324 -3.94 -12.11 -11.95
CA SER A 324 -4.56 -13.21 -11.20
C SER A 324 -3.81 -13.49 -9.90
N GLU A 325 -2.48 -13.57 -9.96
CA GLU A 325 -1.61 -13.79 -8.80
C GLU A 325 -1.74 -12.64 -7.78
N ALA A 326 -1.72 -11.40 -8.24
CA ALA A 326 -1.90 -10.23 -7.38
C ALA A 326 -3.26 -10.25 -6.66
N ALA A 327 -4.33 -10.65 -7.39
CA ALA A 327 -5.67 -10.79 -6.80
C ALA A 327 -5.73 -11.93 -5.78
N ASN A 328 -5.12 -13.08 -6.08
CA ASN A 328 -5.03 -14.23 -5.17
C ASN A 328 -4.26 -13.88 -3.89
N VAL A 329 -3.06 -13.29 -4.01
CA VAL A 329 -2.23 -12.87 -2.87
C VAL A 329 -2.99 -11.89 -1.97
N LYS A 330 -3.62 -10.88 -2.58
CA LYS A 330 -4.41 -9.88 -1.82
C LYS A 330 -5.60 -10.53 -1.12
N LEU A 331 -6.40 -11.30 -1.82
CA LEU A 331 -7.58 -11.98 -1.26
C LEU A 331 -7.17 -12.90 -0.11
N PHE A 332 -6.26 -13.83 -0.37
CA PHE A 332 -5.85 -14.83 0.61
C PHE A 332 -5.24 -14.16 1.85
N GLY A 333 -4.27 -13.24 1.67
CA GLY A 333 -3.61 -12.58 2.78
C GLY A 333 -4.56 -11.75 3.65
N THR A 334 -5.48 -10.99 3.04
CA THR A 334 -6.41 -10.15 3.80
C THR A 334 -7.52 -10.94 4.47
N GLU A 335 -7.95 -12.08 3.94
CA GLU A 335 -8.90 -12.97 4.61
C GLU A 335 -8.23 -13.74 5.75
N LEU A 336 -7.00 -14.23 5.54
CA LEU A 336 -6.25 -14.99 6.54
C LEU A 336 -5.92 -14.18 7.79
N ILE A 337 -5.43 -12.95 7.63
CA ILE A 337 -5.07 -12.10 8.79
C ILE A 337 -6.28 -11.86 9.70
N HIS A 338 -7.49 -11.72 9.17
CA HIS A 338 -8.68 -11.54 10.01
C HIS A 338 -9.00 -12.79 10.83
N LYS A 339 -8.88 -13.99 10.26
CA LYS A 339 -9.05 -15.24 11.00
C LYS A 339 -8.02 -15.37 12.13
N ILE A 340 -6.76 -15.01 11.84
CA ILE A 340 -5.66 -15.08 12.82
C ILE A 340 -5.86 -14.06 13.95
N ILE A 341 -6.31 -12.84 13.65
CA ILE A 341 -6.58 -11.83 14.67
C ILE A 341 -7.77 -12.23 15.54
N ASP A 342 -8.84 -12.75 14.95
CA ASP A 342 -10.01 -13.23 15.69
C ASP A 342 -9.60 -14.34 16.68
N PHE A 343 -8.82 -15.30 16.20
CA PHE A 343 -8.23 -16.32 17.03
C PHE A 343 -7.31 -15.76 18.14
N ALA A 344 -6.51 -14.77 17.85
CA ALA A 344 -5.63 -14.13 18.83
C ALA A 344 -6.42 -13.39 19.92
N LEU A 345 -7.56 -12.79 19.57
CA LEU A 345 -8.49 -12.18 20.54
C LEU A 345 -9.13 -13.22 21.45
N GLU A 346 -9.47 -14.41 20.92
CA GLU A 346 -9.97 -15.53 21.71
C GLU A 346 -8.93 -16.01 22.74
N VAL A 347 -7.67 -16.23 22.31
CA VAL A 347 -6.59 -16.68 23.18
C VAL A 347 -6.23 -15.64 24.24
N ALA A 348 -6.14 -14.38 23.88
CA ALA A 348 -5.76 -13.29 24.79
C ALA A 348 -6.89 -12.87 25.75
N GLY A 349 -8.14 -13.23 25.43
CA GLY A 349 -9.31 -12.92 26.25
C GLY A 349 -9.63 -11.44 26.37
N PRO A 350 -10.42 -11.02 27.40
CA PRO A 350 -10.95 -9.64 27.47
C PRO A 350 -9.89 -8.55 27.51
N SER A 351 -8.69 -8.84 27.98
CA SER A 351 -7.57 -7.85 28.02
C SER A 351 -7.16 -7.37 26.63
N ALA A 352 -7.32 -8.20 25.61
CA ALA A 352 -7.00 -7.88 24.22
C ALA A 352 -7.96 -6.88 23.56
N LEU A 353 -9.11 -6.59 24.18
CA LEU A 353 -10.07 -5.61 23.68
C LEU A 353 -9.72 -4.16 24.07
N ARG A 354 -8.70 -3.96 24.91
CA ARG A 354 -8.22 -2.62 25.26
C ARG A 354 -7.61 -1.95 24.03
N LYS A 355 -7.90 -0.64 23.84
CA LYS A 355 -7.47 0.11 22.64
C LYS A 355 -5.94 0.03 22.40
N GLU A 356 -5.16 0.11 23.48
CA GLU A 356 -3.70 0.07 23.44
C GLU A 356 -3.11 -1.33 23.27
N HIS A 357 -3.91 -2.38 23.33
CA HIS A 357 -3.42 -3.75 23.16
C HIS A 357 -3.02 -4.02 21.71
N GLY A 358 -1.84 -4.62 21.49
CA GLY A 358 -1.29 -4.85 20.15
C GLY A 358 -2.20 -5.63 19.19
N VAL A 359 -2.96 -6.63 19.71
CA VAL A 359 -3.93 -7.40 18.91
C VAL A 359 -5.13 -6.52 18.51
N ALA A 360 -5.65 -5.68 19.42
CA ALA A 360 -6.71 -4.73 19.10
C ALA A 360 -6.26 -3.70 18.06
N ARG A 361 -5.01 -3.23 18.14
CA ARG A 361 -4.41 -2.38 17.12
C ARG A 361 -4.32 -3.10 15.78
N ALA A 362 -3.82 -4.34 15.76
CA ALA A 362 -3.77 -5.16 14.54
C ALA A 362 -5.18 -5.37 13.93
N PHE A 363 -6.21 -5.57 14.74
CA PHE A 363 -7.60 -5.69 14.28
C PHE A 363 -8.06 -4.44 13.53
N ARG A 364 -7.84 -3.25 14.10
CA ARG A 364 -8.24 -1.98 13.46
C ARG A 364 -7.52 -1.77 12.13
N HIS A 365 -6.22 -2.03 12.08
CA HIS A 365 -5.41 -1.89 10.85
C HIS A 365 -5.79 -2.90 9.78
N ALA A 366 -5.97 -4.15 10.15
CA ALA A 366 -6.31 -5.20 9.20
C ALA A 366 -7.68 -4.96 8.56
N ARG A 367 -8.64 -4.32 9.28
CA ARG A 367 -10.02 -4.23 8.81
C ARG A 367 -10.16 -3.49 7.48
N SER A 368 -9.40 -2.47 7.24
CA SER A 368 -9.40 -1.73 5.97
C SER A 368 -8.83 -2.53 4.81
N ARG A 369 -7.92 -3.48 5.06
CA ARG A 369 -7.23 -4.26 4.01
C ARG A 369 -8.17 -5.10 3.14
N ARG A 370 -9.34 -5.51 3.65
CA ARG A 370 -10.39 -6.17 2.86
C ARG A 370 -11.07 -5.25 1.85
N ILE A 371 -10.93 -3.93 2.01
CA ILE A 371 -11.65 -2.90 1.25
C ILE A 371 -10.73 -2.23 0.22
N VAL A 372 -9.56 -1.75 0.67
CA VAL A 372 -8.63 -0.97 -0.15
C VAL A 372 -8.04 -1.80 -1.30
N GLU A 373 -7.56 -1.13 -2.34
CA GLU A 373 -7.00 -1.71 -3.59
C GLU A 373 -7.90 -2.77 -4.25
N GLY A 374 -9.21 -2.55 -4.15
CA GLY A 374 -10.27 -3.42 -4.62
C GLY A 374 -10.71 -4.43 -3.54
N PRO A 375 -11.99 -4.40 -3.12
CA PRO A 375 -12.49 -5.27 -2.06
C PRO A 375 -12.40 -6.76 -2.40
N SER A 376 -12.57 -7.62 -1.39
CA SER A 376 -12.47 -9.08 -1.54
C SER A 376 -13.38 -9.63 -2.65
N GLU A 377 -14.55 -9.03 -2.85
CA GLU A 377 -15.49 -9.36 -3.91
C GLU A 377 -14.89 -9.12 -5.31
N ILE A 378 -14.19 -8.00 -5.48
CA ILE A 378 -13.49 -7.68 -6.74
C ILE A 378 -12.32 -8.64 -6.99
N GLN A 379 -11.58 -9.01 -5.96
CA GLN A 379 -10.51 -10.01 -6.12
C GLN A 379 -11.09 -11.35 -6.59
N ARG A 380 -12.17 -11.84 -5.97
CA ARG A 380 -12.87 -13.06 -6.41
C ARG A 380 -13.34 -12.95 -7.86
N HIS A 381 -13.86 -11.78 -8.26
CA HIS A 381 -14.29 -11.55 -9.62
C HIS A 381 -13.12 -11.59 -10.63
N ILE A 382 -11.97 -11.01 -10.29
CA ILE A 382 -10.77 -11.05 -11.14
C ILE A 382 -10.30 -12.50 -11.34
N ILE A 383 -10.19 -13.26 -10.24
CA ILE A 383 -9.76 -14.67 -10.27
C ILE A 383 -10.73 -15.52 -11.11
N GLN A 384 -12.03 -15.38 -10.88
CA GLN A 384 -13.05 -16.10 -11.62
C GLN A 384 -13.03 -15.76 -13.13
N ARG A 385 -12.82 -14.48 -13.47
CA ARG A 385 -12.71 -14.08 -14.89
C ARG A 385 -11.46 -14.62 -15.56
N ALA A 386 -10.35 -14.76 -14.83
CA ALA A 386 -9.15 -15.40 -15.37
C ALA A 386 -9.44 -16.86 -15.76
N LEU A 387 -10.11 -17.62 -14.88
CA LEU A 387 -10.52 -19.00 -15.18
C LEU A 387 -11.33 -19.12 -16.47
N PHE A 388 -12.32 -18.23 -16.67
CA PHE A 388 -13.15 -18.28 -17.89
C PHE A 388 -12.45 -17.76 -19.15
N ARG A 389 -11.41 -16.95 -19.01
CA ARG A 389 -10.63 -16.44 -20.14
C ARG A 389 -9.49 -17.36 -20.52
N GLU A 390 -8.80 -17.92 -19.53
CA GLU A 390 -7.59 -18.75 -19.67
C GLU A 390 -7.93 -20.25 -19.65
N GLY A 391 -9.18 -20.60 -19.34
CA GLY A 391 -9.66 -21.98 -19.27
C GLY A 391 -9.09 -22.76 -18.10
N VAL A 392 -9.13 -24.09 -18.21
CA VAL A 392 -8.61 -24.99 -17.19
C VAL A 392 -7.09 -24.94 -17.03
N GLU A 393 -6.38 -24.37 -18.01
CA GLU A 393 -4.93 -24.16 -17.98
C GLU A 393 -4.51 -23.30 -16.76
N LEU A 394 -5.40 -22.44 -16.26
CA LEU A 394 -5.16 -21.69 -15.01
C LEU A 394 -5.03 -22.62 -13.79
N LEU A 395 -5.60 -23.81 -13.83
CA LEU A 395 -5.53 -24.83 -12.76
C LEU A 395 -4.28 -25.70 -12.87
N GLU A 396 -3.59 -25.65 -14.01
CA GLU A 396 -2.34 -26.36 -14.22
C GLU A 396 -1.21 -25.43 -13.75
N LEU A 397 -0.57 -25.80 -12.66
CA LEU A 397 0.66 -25.15 -12.18
C LEU A 397 1.80 -25.54 -13.15
N THR A 398 1.97 -24.78 -14.21
CA THR A 398 3.09 -24.93 -15.13
C THR A 398 4.33 -24.21 -14.62
#